data_c19292dd7cdb69064317db2af01b1c1a
#
_entry.id   c19292dd7cdb69064317db2af01b1c1a
#
_cell.length_a   1.000
_cell.length_b   1.000
_cell.length_c   1.000
_cell.angle_alpha   90.00
_cell.angle_beta   90.00
_cell.angle_gamma   90.00
#
_symmetry.space_group_name_H-M   'P 1'
#
loop_
_entity.id
_entity.type
_entity.pdbx_description
1 polymer ?
#
loop_
_entity_poly.entity_id
_entity_poly.type
_entity_poly.pdbx_seq_one_letter_code
_entity_poly.pdbx_strand_id
1 'polypeptide(L)'
;MAGRGAGAGIECWSYAPGLRLPYPMLRLRLYNAALEEYGEIALQVDTGYEGPIMLPRGEYEFFMIGELPRSLWRTYRTLADTVTMRVARAVAEVAGRRLEVYIETPLYGGGKRLVGREVLNRLRILLDGPSTWACILAQQPRGANPR
;
A
#
# COMPACT_ATOMS: atom_id res chain seq x y z
N MET A 1 7.24 -4.90 -15.56
CA MET A 1 7.87 -6.14 -15.14
C MET A 1 8.61 -5.93 -13.83
N ALA A 2 8.50 -6.86 -12.92
CA ALA A 2 9.20 -6.75 -11.64
C ALA A 2 10.68 -7.05 -11.83
N GLY A 3 11.52 -6.34 -11.08
CA GLY A 3 12.95 -6.59 -11.05
C GLY A 3 13.44 -6.44 -9.64
N ARG A 4 14.61 -6.96 -9.38
CA ARG A 4 15.21 -6.85 -8.05
C ARG A 4 16.53 -6.13 -8.13
N GLY A 5 16.73 -5.20 -7.21
CA GLY A 5 18.02 -4.58 -7.05
C GLY A 5 19.02 -5.54 -6.42
N ALA A 6 20.28 -5.27 -6.61
CA ALA A 6 21.33 -5.99 -5.93
C ALA A 6 21.28 -5.65 -4.43
N GLY A 7 21.51 -6.63 -3.60
CA GLY A 7 21.53 -6.44 -2.15
C GLY A 7 20.22 -6.81 -1.48
N ALA A 8 20.31 -7.19 -0.23
CA ALA A 8 19.18 -7.63 0.54
C ALA A 8 18.22 -6.47 0.79
N GLY A 9 16.93 -6.74 0.69
CA GLY A 9 15.88 -5.79 1.04
C GLY A 9 15.62 -4.71 0.01
N ILE A 10 16.16 -4.84 -1.20
CA ILE A 10 15.89 -3.88 -2.27
C ILE A 10 15.05 -4.57 -3.34
N GLU A 11 13.90 -3.97 -3.63
CA GLU A 11 13.01 -4.46 -4.68
C GLU A 11 12.58 -3.28 -5.54
N CYS A 12 12.54 -3.48 -6.84
CA CYS A 12 12.15 -2.43 -7.79
C CYS A 12 11.14 -2.97 -8.78
N TRP A 13 10.24 -2.10 -9.21
CA TRP A 13 9.22 -2.43 -10.21
C TRP A 13 9.11 -1.29 -11.21
N SER A 14 8.84 -1.63 -12.48
CA SER A 14 8.53 -0.64 -13.49
C SER A 14 7.26 0.11 -13.11
N TYR A 15 7.19 1.38 -13.50
CA TYR A 15 5.94 2.11 -13.41
C TYR A 15 4.86 1.40 -14.22
N ALA A 16 3.62 1.51 -13.77
CA ALA A 16 2.49 0.97 -14.48
C ALA A 16 2.02 1.98 -15.55
N PRO A 17 1.45 1.48 -16.66
CA PRO A 17 0.92 2.40 -17.67
C PRO A 17 -0.28 3.16 -17.13
N GLY A 18 -0.27 4.47 -17.34
CA GLY A 18 -1.38 5.34 -16.97
C GLY A 18 -2.14 5.79 -18.22
N LEU A 19 -3.17 6.59 -18.00
CA LEU A 19 -3.98 7.11 -19.11
C LEU A 19 -3.14 8.00 -20.04
N ARG A 20 -2.31 8.86 -19.48
CA ARG A 20 -1.41 9.74 -20.23
C ARG A 20 0.05 9.48 -19.90
N LEU A 21 0.33 9.28 -18.64
CA LEU A 21 1.69 9.11 -18.13
C LEU A 21 1.74 7.86 -17.27
N PRO A 22 2.87 7.15 -17.27
CA PRO A 22 3.03 6.03 -16.36
C PRO A 22 3.05 6.54 -14.91
N TYR A 23 2.70 5.68 -13.97
CA TYR A 23 2.66 6.03 -12.55
C TYR A 23 3.42 5.02 -11.72
N PRO A 24 4.01 5.45 -10.58
CA PRO A 24 4.73 4.52 -9.72
C PRO A 24 3.78 3.58 -9.01
N MET A 25 4.20 2.33 -8.88
CA MET A 25 3.46 1.34 -8.12
C MET A 25 4.42 0.44 -7.36
N LEU A 26 3.93 -0.13 -6.27
CA LEU A 26 4.65 -1.12 -5.49
C LEU A 26 3.90 -2.43 -5.53
N ARG A 27 4.61 -3.54 -5.39
CA ARG A 27 3.97 -4.85 -5.24
C ARG A 27 4.18 -5.32 -3.82
N LEU A 28 3.09 -5.57 -3.13
CA LEU A 28 3.13 -6.05 -1.75
C LEU A 28 2.43 -7.40 -1.69
N ARG A 29 2.95 -8.29 -0.87
CA ARG A 29 2.28 -9.55 -0.59
C ARG A 29 1.42 -9.36 0.63
N LEU A 30 0.12 -9.63 0.51
CA LEU A 30 -0.84 -9.35 1.57
C LEU A 30 -1.38 -10.63 2.19
N TYR A 31 -1.64 -10.56 3.49
CA TYR A 31 -2.26 -11.61 4.29
C TYR A 31 -3.38 -11.01 5.10
N ASN A 32 -4.47 -11.74 5.30
CA ASN A 32 -5.53 -11.26 6.17
C ASN A 32 -5.18 -11.48 7.65
N ALA A 33 -6.08 -11.12 8.55
CA ALA A 33 -5.85 -11.23 9.99
C ALA A 33 -5.66 -12.67 10.47
N ALA A 34 -6.15 -13.64 9.70
CA ALA A 34 -5.94 -15.05 9.99
C ALA A 34 -4.64 -15.57 9.36
N LEU A 35 -3.83 -14.70 8.78
CA LEU A 35 -2.58 -15.00 8.10
C LEU A 35 -2.75 -15.89 6.87
N GLU A 36 -3.93 -15.87 6.28
CA GLU A 36 -4.14 -16.47 4.97
C GLU A 36 -3.60 -15.54 3.90
N GLU A 37 -2.89 -16.11 2.94
CA GLU A 37 -2.25 -15.31 1.91
C GLU A 37 -3.26 -14.90 0.83
N TYR A 38 -3.35 -13.60 0.56
CA TYR A 38 -4.07 -13.10 -0.60
C TYR A 38 -3.23 -13.24 -1.87
N GLY A 39 -1.93 -12.99 -1.73
CA GLY A 39 -1.01 -12.98 -2.85
C GLY A 39 -0.39 -11.62 -3.04
N GLU A 40 0.38 -11.50 -4.12
CA GLU A 40 1.04 -10.25 -4.46
C GLU A 40 0.09 -9.35 -5.24
N ILE A 41 0.04 -8.08 -4.88
CA ILE A 41 -0.85 -7.12 -5.52
C ILE A 41 -0.08 -5.84 -5.83
N ALA A 42 -0.34 -5.29 -7.01
CA ALA A 42 0.24 -4.02 -7.42
C ALA A 42 -0.64 -2.88 -6.93
N LEU A 43 -0.02 -1.93 -6.23
CA LEU A 43 -0.71 -0.79 -5.64
C LEU A 43 -0.08 0.50 -6.14
N GLN A 44 -0.91 1.43 -6.60
CA GLN A 44 -0.42 2.74 -7.01
C GLN A 44 0.07 3.52 -5.79
N VAL A 45 1.25 4.10 -5.90
CA VAL A 45 1.79 4.98 -4.86
C VAL A 45 0.99 6.28 -4.88
N ASP A 46 0.35 6.60 -3.77
CA ASP A 46 -0.50 7.79 -3.68
C ASP A 46 -0.20 8.55 -2.39
N THR A 47 0.69 9.53 -2.48
CA THR A 47 1.08 10.34 -1.33
C THR A 47 -0.02 11.31 -0.90
N GLY A 48 -1.05 11.51 -1.72
CA GLY A 48 -2.21 12.31 -1.37
C GLY A 48 -3.24 11.55 -0.54
N TYR A 49 -3.13 10.23 -0.49
CA TYR A 49 -4.02 9.41 0.30
C TYR A 49 -3.40 9.21 1.69
N GLU A 50 -4.08 9.70 2.72
CA GLU A 50 -3.58 9.62 4.10
C GLU A 50 -3.60 8.21 4.66
N GLY A 51 -4.45 7.37 4.12
CA GLY A 51 -4.71 6.05 4.68
C GLY A 51 -3.65 5.01 4.37
N PRO A 52 -3.98 3.75 4.67
CA PRO A 52 -3.03 2.64 4.51
C PRO A 52 -3.03 2.08 3.10
N ILE A 53 -3.82 1.05 2.87
CA ILE A 53 -3.97 0.40 1.57
C ILE A 53 -5.45 0.44 1.23
N MET A 54 -5.78 0.93 0.06
CA MET A 54 -7.16 0.92 -0.42
C MET A 54 -7.32 -0.18 -1.46
N LEU A 55 -8.41 -0.92 -1.37
CA LEU A 55 -8.77 -1.92 -2.35
C LEU A 55 -10.22 -1.73 -2.77
N PRO A 56 -10.58 -2.14 -3.99
CA PRO A 56 -11.99 -2.26 -4.36
C PRO A 56 -12.70 -3.27 -3.46
N ARG A 57 -14.00 -3.13 -3.33
CA ARG A 57 -14.82 -3.97 -2.45
C ARG A 57 -14.59 -5.46 -2.67
N GLY A 58 -14.55 -5.90 -3.92
CA GLY A 58 -14.41 -7.33 -4.21
C GLY A 58 -13.12 -7.93 -3.67
N GLU A 59 -12.04 -7.15 -3.67
CA GLU A 59 -10.75 -7.60 -3.14
C GLU A 59 -10.70 -7.44 -1.62
N TYR A 60 -11.31 -6.38 -1.11
CA TYR A 60 -11.38 -6.13 0.32
C TYR A 60 -12.06 -7.28 1.08
N GLU A 61 -12.99 -7.97 0.44
CA GLU A 61 -13.76 -9.02 1.11
C GLU A 61 -12.87 -10.13 1.68
N PHE A 62 -11.73 -10.40 1.05
CA PHE A 62 -10.79 -11.38 1.58
C PHE A 62 -10.27 -10.99 2.97
N PHE A 63 -10.27 -9.70 3.28
CA PHE A 63 -9.71 -9.18 4.53
C PHE A 63 -10.78 -8.94 5.60
N MET A 64 -12.03 -9.25 5.33
CA MET A 64 -13.12 -8.93 6.26
C MET A 64 -13.06 -9.69 7.58
N ILE A 65 -12.33 -10.80 7.64
CA ILE A 65 -12.12 -11.50 8.91
C ILE A 65 -11.44 -10.61 9.95
N GLY A 66 -10.66 -9.60 9.50
CA GLY A 66 -10.03 -8.63 10.38
C GLY A 66 -10.73 -7.29 10.42
N GLU A 67 -11.96 -7.21 9.93
CA GLU A 67 -12.66 -5.94 9.87
C GLU A 67 -12.92 -5.39 11.27
N LEU A 68 -12.65 -4.10 11.44
CA LEU A 68 -12.86 -3.41 12.69
C LEU A 68 -14.36 -3.12 12.90
N PRO A 69 -14.79 -2.94 14.16
CA PRO A 69 -16.14 -2.47 14.42
C PRO A 69 -16.41 -1.16 13.69
N ARG A 70 -17.66 -0.94 13.30
CA ARG A 70 -18.07 0.24 12.54
C ARG A 70 -17.64 1.55 13.23
N SER A 71 -17.62 1.57 14.55
CA SER A 71 -17.23 2.75 15.30
C SER A 71 -15.77 3.16 15.06
N LEU A 72 -14.96 2.26 14.53
CA LEU A 72 -13.54 2.53 14.23
C LEU A 72 -13.28 2.73 12.74
N TRP A 73 -14.32 2.75 11.93
CA TRP A 73 -14.15 3.07 10.51
C TRP A 73 -13.76 4.53 10.37
N ARG A 74 -13.08 4.85 9.28
CA ARG A 74 -12.47 6.16 9.09
C ARG A 74 -13.27 6.96 8.07
N THR A 75 -13.23 8.29 8.24
CA THR A 75 -13.88 9.20 7.32
C THR A 75 -12.81 10.16 6.78
N TYR A 76 -12.78 10.31 5.46
CA TYR A 76 -11.86 11.22 4.80
C TYR A 76 -12.65 12.31 4.10
N ARG A 77 -12.09 13.53 4.12
CA ARG A 77 -12.67 14.64 3.40
C ARG A 77 -12.03 14.71 2.02
N THR A 78 -12.86 14.83 0.99
CA THR A 78 -12.42 15.05 -0.37
C THR A 78 -12.88 16.43 -0.83
N LEU A 79 -12.50 16.82 -2.05
CA LEU A 79 -12.93 18.10 -2.59
C LEU A 79 -14.46 18.17 -2.77
N ALA A 80 -15.09 17.05 -3.02
CA ALA A 80 -16.53 17.00 -3.30
C ALA A 80 -17.35 16.66 -2.07
N ASP A 81 -16.82 15.80 -1.16
CA ASP A 81 -17.64 15.23 -0.08
C ASP A 81 -16.76 14.57 0.96
N THR A 82 -17.38 13.87 1.90
CA THR A 82 -16.70 13.01 2.84
C THR A 82 -16.92 11.56 2.42
N VAL A 83 -15.92 10.73 2.64
CA VAL A 83 -15.97 9.30 2.29
C VAL A 83 -15.70 8.48 3.54
N THR A 84 -16.63 7.58 3.87
CA THR A 84 -16.43 6.64 4.97
C THR A 84 -15.80 5.38 4.41
N MET A 85 -14.77 4.91 5.11
CA MET A 85 -14.03 3.72 4.74
C MET A 85 -14.27 2.59 5.73
N ARG A 86 -14.59 1.41 5.23
CA ARG A 86 -14.50 0.19 6.03
C ARG A 86 -13.03 -0.11 6.20
N VAL A 87 -12.66 -0.64 7.35
CA VAL A 87 -11.25 -0.85 7.72
C VAL A 87 -11.08 -2.25 8.26
N ALA A 88 -10.05 -2.95 7.78
CA ALA A 88 -9.73 -4.30 8.24
C ALA A 88 -8.25 -4.42 8.55
N ARG A 89 -7.90 -5.22 9.56
CA ARG A 89 -6.50 -5.55 9.86
C ARG A 89 -5.95 -6.51 8.83
N ALA A 90 -4.68 -6.33 8.51
CA ALA A 90 -3.99 -7.20 7.57
C ALA A 90 -2.49 -7.16 7.84
N VAL A 91 -1.74 -7.95 7.09
CA VAL A 91 -0.28 -7.97 7.14
C VAL A 91 0.22 -7.80 5.72
N ALA A 92 1.21 -6.95 5.55
CA ALA A 92 1.91 -6.78 4.27
C ALA A 92 3.33 -7.29 4.41
N GLU A 93 3.78 -8.05 3.43
CA GLU A 93 5.17 -8.47 3.35
C GLU A 93 5.84 -7.66 2.25
N VAL A 94 6.92 -7.00 2.62
CA VAL A 94 7.60 -6.08 1.73
C VAL A 94 9.08 -6.04 2.09
N ALA A 95 9.95 -6.20 1.09
CA ALA A 95 11.41 -6.16 1.25
C ALA A 95 11.87 -7.09 2.38
N GLY A 96 11.32 -8.28 2.45
CA GLY A 96 11.69 -9.29 3.44
C GLY A 96 11.16 -9.04 4.85
N ARG A 97 10.28 -8.07 5.03
CA ARG A 97 9.70 -7.74 6.34
C ARG A 97 8.19 -7.86 6.30
N ARG A 98 7.61 -8.19 7.46
CA ARG A 98 6.16 -8.17 7.63
C ARG A 98 5.77 -6.95 8.45
N LEU A 99 4.76 -6.24 7.95
CA LEU A 99 4.22 -5.06 8.59
C LEU A 99 2.75 -5.28 8.87
N GLU A 100 2.32 -4.94 10.09
CA GLU A 100 0.90 -4.88 10.37
C GLU A 100 0.36 -3.62 9.71
N VAL A 101 -0.69 -3.78 8.92
CA VAL A 101 -1.29 -2.70 8.16
C VAL A 101 -2.81 -2.79 8.26
N TYR A 102 -3.47 -1.76 7.75
CA TYR A 102 -4.92 -1.81 7.56
C TYR A 102 -5.21 -1.79 6.07
N ILE A 103 -6.34 -2.39 5.72
CA ILE A 103 -6.90 -2.31 4.38
C ILE A 103 -8.19 -1.52 4.49
N GLU A 104 -8.43 -0.62 3.54
CA GLU A 104 -9.65 0.17 3.51
C GLU A 104 -10.37 -0.01 2.20
N THR A 105 -11.69 0.15 2.25
CA THR A 105 -12.52 0.22 1.04
C THR A 105 -13.65 1.21 1.28
N PRO A 106 -14.01 2.03 0.29
CA PRO A 106 -15.14 2.95 0.46
C PRO A 106 -16.43 2.20 0.74
N LEU A 107 -17.20 2.70 1.72
CA LEU A 107 -18.43 2.03 2.15
C LEU A 107 -19.41 1.86 0.99
N TYR A 108 -19.48 2.82 0.10
CA TYR A 108 -20.43 2.80 -1.01
C TYR A 108 -19.80 2.45 -2.35
N GLY A 109 -18.61 1.85 -2.35
CA GLY A 109 -17.96 1.36 -3.55
C GLY A 109 -17.01 2.40 -4.18
N GLY A 110 -16.41 2.02 -5.30
CA GLY A 110 -15.53 2.91 -6.05
C GLY A 110 -14.08 2.91 -5.62
N GLY A 111 -13.63 1.94 -4.85
CA GLY A 111 -12.26 1.87 -4.40
C GLY A 111 -11.26 1.61 -5.52
N LYS A 112 -10.01 1.95 -5.27
CA LYS A 112 -8.89 1.73 -6.16
C LYS A 112 -7.80 0.98 -5.40
N ARG A 113 -6.84 0.44 -6.14
CA ARG A 113 -5.66 -0.19 -5.54
C ARG A 113 -4.61 0.89 -5.27
N LEU A 114 -4.57 1.39 -4.05
CA LEU A 114 -3.65 2.45 -3.65
C LEU A 114 -2.86 2.05 -2.42
N VAL A 115 -1.63 2.54 -2.32
CA VAL A 115 -0.88 2.51 -1.07
C VAL A 115 -0.65 3.96 -0.63
N GLY A 116 -1.09 4.28 0.57
CA GLY A 116 -1.09 5.63 1.09
C GLY A 116 -0.02 5.90 2.12
N ARG A 117 -0.05 7.11 2.66
CA ARG A 117 1.01 7.59 3.56
C ARG A 117 1.17 6.77 4.83
N GLU A 118 0.10 6.16 5.33
CA GLU A 118 0.19 5.36 6.54
C GLU A 118 1.15 4.18 6.38
N VAL A 119 1.27 3.64 5.17
CA VAL A 119 2.24 2.59 4.86
C VAL A 119 3.53 3.19 4.32
N LEU A 120 3.43 4.15 3.40
CA LEU A 120 4.59 4.74 2.74
C LEU A 120 5.57 5.36 3.74
N ASN A 121 5.04 5.98 4.80
CA ASN A 121 5.89 6.62 5.82
C ASN A 121 6.68 5.61 6.66
N ARG A 122 6.42 4.33 6.50
CA ARG A 122 7.16 3.27 7.20
C ARG A 122 8.21 2.62 6.31
N LEU A 123 8.37 3.10 5.07
CA LEU A 123 9.25 2.52 4.06
C LEU A 123 10.22 3.58 3.53
N ARG A 124 11.35 3.11 3.04
CA ARG A 124 12.27 3.97 2.28
C ARG A 124 12.02 3.69 0.81
N ILE A 125 11.53 4.68 0.10
CA ILE A 125 11.08 4.51 -1.28
C ILE A 125 11.84 5.46 -2.18
N LEU A 126 12.27 4.93 -3.32
CA LEU A 126 12.85 5.73 -4.39
C LEU A 126 11.89 5.73 -5.57
N LEU A 127 11.54 6.90 -6.03
CA LEU A 127 10.80 7.06 -7.28
C LEU A 127 11.74 7.67 -8.30
N ASP A 128 12.19 6.86 -9.24
CA ASP A 128 13.09 7.31 -10.30
C ASP A 128 12.25 7.54 -11.54
N GLY A 129 11.78 8.78 -11.69
CA GLY A 129 10.90 9.15 -12.80
C GLY A 129 11.55 8.94 -14.17
N PRO A 130 12.80 9.44 -14.39
CA PRO A 130 13.43 9.24 -15.69
C PRO A 130 13.58 7.79 -16.11
N SER A 131 13.85 6.90 -15.16
CA SER A 131 13.97 5.46 -15.45
C SER A 131 12.64 4.72 -15.33
N THR A 132 11.60 5.38 -14.79
CA THR A 132 10.30 4.80 -14.52
C THR A 132 10.37 3.55 -13.63
N TRP A 133 11.17 3.65 -12.56
CA TRP A 133 11.29 2.60 -11.55
C TRP A 133 10.86 3.12 -10.20
N ALA A 134 10.09 2.30 -9.46
CA ALA A 134 9.77 2.53 -8.05
C ALA A 134 10.45 1.43 -7.26
N CYS A 135 11.20 1.80 -6.23
CA CYS A 135 11.97 0.84 -5.45
C CYS A 135 11.70 1.00 -3.97
N ILE A 136 11.70 -0.12 -3.26
CA ILE A 136 11.73 -0.12 -1.80
C ILE A 136 13.16 -0.44 -1.41
N LEU A 137 13.76 0.46 -0.63
CA LEU A 137 15.16 0.37 -0.25
C LEU A 137 15.29 -0.31 1.11
N ALA A 138 16.49 -0.80 1.39
CA ALA A 138 16.77 -1.41 2.67
C ALA A 138 16.56 -0.41 3.80
N GLN A 139 16.05 -0.88 4.95
CA GLN A 139 15.89 -0.07 6.15
C GLN A 139 17.27 0.38 6.65
N GLN A 140 17.33 1.62 7.13
CA GLN A 140 18.55 2.05 7.79
C GLN A 140 18.69 1.35 9.14
N PRO A 141 19.93 1.01 9.55
CA PRO A 141 20.14 0.49 10.88
C PRO A 141 19.63 1.47 11.95
N ARG A 142 19.14 0.92 13.06
CA ARG A 142 18.67 1.75 14.16
C ARG A 142 19.84 2.59 14.70
N GLY A 143 19.60 3.87 14.91
CA GLY A 143 20.62 4.79 15.39
C GLY A 143 21.46 5.43 14.31
N ALA A 144 21.27 5.05 13.04
CA ALA A 144 22.01 5.62 11.91
C ALA A 144 21.27 6.78 11.26
N ASN A 145 20.25 7.31 11.89
CA ASN A 145 19.46 8.42 11.34
C ASN A 145 20.24 9.73 11.43
N PRO A 146 20.49 10.38 10.31
CA PRO A 146 21.08 11.72 10.39
C PRO A 146 20.05 12.70 10.93
N ARG A 147 20.52 13.74 11.57
CA ARG A 147 19.66 14.79 12.11
C ARG A 147 19.57 15.95 11.16
#